data_e63c9d285f2f177f09f8725c52ca7649
#
_entry.id   e63c9d285f2f177f09f8725c52ca7649
#
_cell.length_a   1.000
_cell.length_b   1.000
_cell.length_c   1.000
_cell.angle_alpha   90.00
_cell.angle_beta   90.00
_cell.angle_gamma   90.00
#
_symmetry.space_group_name_H-M   'P 1'
#
loop_
_entity.id
_entity.type
_entity.pdbx_description
1 polymer ?
#
loop_
_entity_poly.entity_id
_entity_poly.type
_entity_poly.pdbx_seq_one_letter_code
_entity_poly.pdbx_strand_id
1 'polypeptide(L)'
;MKLRSLVALLALAMPVAPALASECPAVLQHELPKLRSKDSVDLCQTFQGKALVVVNTASHCGFTLQFKGLEALYQRYKDDGLEVLGVPSDDFFQESDDEAETAEVCYVNYGVTFTMTQTQAVRGRDATPLFRELAEQAGQAPRWNFYKYVVDRQGRVVAHFSSKVKPDDPRLIAAVEKALAR
;
A
#
# COMPACT_ATOMS: atom_id res chain seq x y z
N MET A 1 73.99 -21.70 5.93
CA MET A 1 73.24 -20.63 5.26
C MET A 1 71.83 -21.12 5.03
N LYS A 2 70.85 -20.62 5.82
CA LYS A 2 69.42 -20.98 5.71
C LYS A 2 68.66 -19.83 4.99
N LEU A 3 68.20 -20.10 3.78
CA LEU A 3 67.40 -19.17 2.99
C LEU A 3 65.97 -19.18 3.54
N ARG A 4 65.49 -18.03 4.02
CA ARG A 4 64.08 -17.82 4.45
C ARG A 4 63.33 -17.24 3.25
N SER A 5 62.44 -18.04 2.65
CA SER A 5 61.50 -17.56 1.63
C SER A 5 60.38 -16.74 2.31
N LEU A 6 60.30 -15.46 1.98
CA LEU A 6 59.14 -14.62 2.30
C LEU A 6 58.04 -14.88 1.24
N VAL A 7 56.93 -15.44 1.68
CA VAL A 7 55.70 -15.51 0.86
C VAL A 7 54.91 -14.23 1.13
N ALA A 8 54.86 -13.36 0.15
CA ALA A 8 54.02 -12.16 0.21
C ALA A 8 52.57 -12.54 -0.15
N LEU A 9 51.65 -12.46 0.82
CA LEU A 9 50.22 -12.57 0.55
C LEU A 9 49.73 -11.28 -0.09
N LEU A 10 49.37 -11.32 -1.36
CA LEU A 10 48.67 -10.24 -2.06
C LEU A 10 47.17 -10.32 -1.69
N ALA A 11 46.71 -9.43 -0.85
CA ALA A 11 45.27 -9.27 -0.54
C ALA A 11 44.58 -8.60 -1.75
N LEU A 12 43.76 -9.32 -2.48
CA LEU A 12 42.91 -8.78 -3.53
C LEU A 12 41.77 -8.03 -2.89
N ALA A 13 41.81 -6.71 -2.88
CA ALA A 13 40.67 -5.85 -2.48
C ALA A 13 39.63 -5.87 -3.61
N MET A 14 38.51 -6.57 -3.41
CA MET A 14 37.35 -6.49 -4.32
C MET A 14 36.68 -5.13 -4.19
N PRO A 15 36.41 -4.41 -5.27
CA PRO A 15 35.63 -3.18 -5.19
C PRO A 15 34.20 -3.50 -4.79
N VAL A 16 33.73 -2.94 -3.65
CA VAL A 16 32.33 -2.94 -3.26
C VAL A 16 31.61 -1.96 -4.21
N ALA A 17 30.84 -2.49 -5.16
CA ALA A 17 29.97 -1.66 -5.99
C ALA A 17 28.93 -0.97 -5.11
N PRO A 18 28.70 0.36 -5.26
CA PRO A 18 27.63 1.04 -4.54
C PRO A 18 26.30 0.40 -4.95
N ALA A 19 25.51 -0.03 -3.97
CA ALA A 19 24.13 -0.43 -4.19
C ALA A 19 23.39 0.81 -4.71
N LEU A 20 22.95 0.77 -5.98
CA LEU A 20 22.06 1.79 -6.52
C LEU A 20 20.80 1.75 -5.67
N ALA A 21 20.49 2.84 -4.96
CA ALA A 21 19.21 3.01 -4.29
C ALA A 21 18.14 2.83 -5.37
N SER A 22 17.22 1.88 -5.19
CA SER A 22 16.14 1.66 -6.15
C SER A 22 15.31 2.93 -6.25
N GLU A 23 15.07 3.41 -7.46
CA GLU A 23 14.18 4.55 -7.67
C GLU A 23 12.79 4.22 -7.09
N CYS A 24 12.13 5.26 -6.54
CA CYS A 24 10.78 5.09 -6.03
C CYS A 24 9.81 4.69 -7.15
N PRO A 25 9.04 3.60 -7.00
CA PRO A 25 8.06 3.19 -8.00
C PRO A 25 7.04 4.29 -8.30
N ALA A 26 6.60 4.44 -9.56
CA ALA A 26 5.66 5.48 -9.99
C ALA A 26 4.38 5.52 -9.14
N VAL A 27 3.83 4.36 -8.78
CA VAL A 27 2.64 4.23 -7.93
C VAL A 27 2.83 4.80 -6.51
N LEU A 28 4.07 4.97 -6.06
CA LEU A 28 4.40 5.54 -4.74
C LEU A 28 4.93 6.99 -4.82
N GLN A 29 5.12 7.57 -6.00
CA GLN A 29 5.62 8.95 -6.18
C GLN A 29 4.50 9.98 -5.91
N HIS A 30 3.79 9.84 -4.79
CA HIS A 30 2.65 10.69 -4.42
C HIS A 30 2.70 11.03 -2.94
N GLU A 31 2.17 12.21 -2.63
CA GLU A 31 1.92 12.66 -1.27
C GLU A 31 0.43 12.89 -1.10
N LEU A 32 -0.14 12.33 -0.03
CA LEU A 32 -1.58 12.40 0.26
C LEU A 32 -1.81 12.94 1.67
N PRO A 33 -2.80 13.84 1.87
CA PRO A 33 -3.14 14.33 3.20
C PRO A 33 -3.69 13.18 4.06
N LYS A 34 -3.24 13.08 5.31
CA LYS A 34 -3.71 12.09 6.28
C LYS A 34 -5.05 12.49 6.86
N LEU A 35 -5.90 11.50 7.07
CA LEU A 35 -7.19 11.67 7.73
C LEU A 35 -7.01 12.28 9.13
N ARG A 36 -7.75 13.35 9.42
CA ARG A 36 -7.74 14.07 10.72
C ARG A 36 -6.36 14.56 11.15
N SER A 37 -5.52 14.92 10.20
CA SER A 37 -4.19 15.46 10.46
C SER A 37 -3.90 16.66 9.57
N LYS A 38 -2.96 17.49 9.99
CA LYS A 38 -2.35 18.52 9.13
C LYS A 38 -1.16 17.97 8.33
N ASP A 39 -0.77 16.73 8.61
CA ASP A 39 0.35 16.07 7.97
C ASP A 39 -0.12 15.36 6.70
N SER A 40 0.84 15.14 5.82
CA SER A 40 0.68 14.27 4.66
C SER A 40 1.46 12.96 4.85
N VAL A 41 1.11 11.95 4.08
CA VAL A 41 1.89 10.74 3.91
C VAL A 41 2.60 10.79 2.57
N ASP A 42 3.92 10.84 2.59
CA ASP A 42 4.77 10.56 1.44
C ASP A 42 4.77 9.05 1.24
N LEU A 43 4.14 8.59 0.15
CA LEU A 43 3.98 7.15 -0.09
C LEU A 43 5.31 6.47 -0.36
N CYS A 44 6.27 7.16 -0.98
CA CYS A 44 7.59 6.63 -1.22
C CYS A 44 8.34 6.38 0.09
N GLN A 45 8.45 7.39 0.94
CA GLN A 45 9.14 7.26 2.23
C GLN A 45 8.48 6.21 3.12
N THR A 46 7.16 6.09 3.03
CA THR A 46 6.38 5.21 3.93
C THR A 46 6.33 3.76 3.45
N PHE A 47 6.20 3.53 2.14
CA PHE A 47 5.83 2.23 1.59
C PHE A 47 6.85 1.62 0.61
N GLN A 48 7.93 2.33 0.25
CA GLN A 48 8.93 1.76 -0.65
C GLN A 48 9.53 0.45 -0.09
N GLY A 49 9.59 -0.58 -0.92
CA GLY A 49 10.10 -1.89 -0.53
C GLY A 49 9.12 -2.76 0.27
N LYS A 50 7.88 -2.27 0.50
CA LYS A 50 6.82 -3.01 1.18
C LYS A 50 5.75 -3.46 0.18
N ALA A 51 5.06 -4.55 0.49
CA ALA A 51 3.82 -4.90 -0.21
C ALA A 51 2.69 -4.01 0.30
N LEU A 52 1.77 -3.60 -0.58
CA LEU A 52 0.72 -2.65 -0.23
C LEU A 52 -0.65 -3.13 -0.72
N VAL A 53 -1.66 -3.02 0.14
CA VAL A 53 -3.06 -3.11 -0.25
C VAL A 53 -3.65 -1.70 -0.24
N VAL A 54 -4.00 -1.18 -1.42
CA VAL A 54 -4.73 0.10 -1.54
C VAL A 54 -6.21 -0.20 -1.69
N VAL A 55 -7.04 0.44 -0.85
CA VAL A 55 -8.49 0.24 -0.84
C VAL A 55 -9.22 1.59 -0.80
N ASN A 56 -10.15 1.81 -1.74
CA ASN A 56 -11.05 2.95 -1.63
C ASN A 56 -12.20 2.63 -0.68
N THR A 57 -12.43 3.47 0.31
CA THR A 57 -13.37 3.22 1.40
C THR A 57 -14.55 4.17 1.37
N ALA A 58 -15.57 3.91 2.18
CA ALA A 58 -16.68 4.81 2.44
C ALA A 58 -17.36 4.48 3.77
N SER A 59 -17.84 5.53 4.47
CA SER A 59 -18.40 5.44 5.82
C SER A 59 -19.80 4.83 5.86
N HIS A 60 -20.62 5.05 4.81
CA HIS A 60 -22.04 4.64 4.74
C HIS A 60 -22.31 3.52 3.74
N CYS A 61 -21.32 2.71 3.45
CA CYS A 61 -21.40 1.63 2.47
C CYS A 61 -21.80 0.30 3.13
N GLY A 62 -22.59 -0.53 2.44
CA GLY A 62 -22.87 -1.89 2.91
C GLY A 62 -21.62 -2.78 3.07
N PHE A 63 -20.48 -2.35 2.52
CA PHE A 63 -19.19 -3.03 2.67
C PHE A 63 -18.30 -2.46 3.77
N THR A 64 -18.72 -1.43 4.52
CA THR A 64 -17.94 -0.77 5.59
C THR A 64 -17.46 -1.75 6.66
N LEU A 65 -18.22 -2.83 6.93
CA LEU A 65 -17.80 -3.94 7.79
C LEU A 65 -16.46 -4.57 7.38
N GLN A 66 -16.01 -4.39 6.13
CA GLN A 66 -14.72 -4.93 5.68
C GLN A 66 -13.51 -4.25 6.33
N PHE A 67 -13.67 -3.09 6.99
CA PHE A 67 -12.61 -2.49 7.80
C PHE A 67 -12.06 -3.48 8.84
N LYS A 68 -12.92 -4.26 9.51
CA LYS A 68 -12.47 -5.30 10.47
C LYS A 68 -11.56 -6.34 9.83
N GLY A 69 -11.92 -6.77 8.62
CA GLY A 69 -11.11 -7.75 7.88
C GLY A 69 -9.82 -7.16 7.34
N LEU A 70 -9.84 -5.90 6.89
CA LEU A 70 -8.63 -5.17 6.43
C LEU A 70 -7.67 -4.96 7.60
N GLU A 71 -8.17 -4.58 8.77
CA GLU A 71 -7.35 -4.45 9.97
C GLU A 71 -6.75 -5.80 10.39
N ALA A 72 -7.55 -6.87 10.38
CA ALA A 72 -7.05 -8.21 10.68
C ALA A 72 -5.98 -8.68 9.68
N LEU A 73 -6.15 -8.37 8.38
CA LEU A 73 -5.15 -8.65 7.35
C LEU A 73 -3.86 -7.86 7.60
N TYR A 74 -3.98 -6.57 7.91
CA TYR A 74 -2.83 -5.72 8.25
C TYR A 74 -2.08 -6.26 9.46
N GLN A 75 -2.78 -6.50 10.57
CA GLN A 75 -2.15 -7.02 11.79
C GLN A 75 -1.46 -8.37 11.58
N ARG A 76 -2.01 -9.22 10.72
CA ARG A 76 -1.43 -10.53 10.40
C ARG A 76 -0.09 -10.44 9.65
N TYR A 77 0.06 -9.48 8.75
CA TYR A 77 1.19 -9.45 7.81
C TYR A 77 2.08 -8.20 7.91
N LYS A 78 1.79 -7.24 8.80
CA LYS A 78 2.57 -6.01 8.94
C LYS A 78 4.04 -6.27 9.26
N ASP A 79 4.31 -7.27 10.11
CA ASP A 79 5.66 -7.63 10.50
C ASP A 79 6.42 -8.35 9.37
N ASP A 80 5.70 -8.90 8.39
CA ASP A 80 6.24 -9.44 7.14
C ASP A 80 6.44 -8.36 6.06
N GLY A 81 6.02 -7.12 6.34
CA GLY A 81 6.17 -5.96 5.45
C GLY A 81 4.97 -5.67 4.57
N LEU A 82 3.75 -6.06 5.00
CA LEU A 82 2.52 -5.58 4.40
C LEU A 82 2.13 -4.23 4.99
N GLU A 83 1.71 -3.33 4.13
CA GLU A 83 1.00 -2.11 4.49
C GLU A 83 -0.41 -2.09 3.89
N VAL A 84 -1.30 -1.31 4.50
CA VAL A 84 -2.63 -1.04 3.98
C VAL A 84 -2.82 0.47 3.91
N LEU A 85 -3.31 0.96 2.78
CA LEU A 85 -3.66 2.36 2.56
C LEU A 85 -5.16 2.44 2.29
N GLY A 86 -5.91 2.99 3.23
CA GLY A 86 -7.32 3.28 3.08
C GLY A 86 -7.52 4.70 2.55
N VAL A 87 -8.31 4.83 1.49
CA VAL A 87 -8.58 6.10 0.82
C VAL A 87 -10.10 6.31 0.78
N PRO A 88 -10.66 7.11 1.70
CA PRO A 88 -12.06 7.49 1.65
C PRO A 88 -12.40 8.19 0.33
N SER A 89 -13.57 7.90 -0.24
CA SER A 89 -14.00 8.50 -1.50
C SER A 89 -15.51 8.65 -1.57
N ASP A 90 -15.96 9.83 -1.99
CA ASP A 90 -17.37 10.09 -2.26
C ASP A 90 -17.76 9.87 -3.74
N ASP A 91 -16.90 9.33 -4.57
CA ASP A 91 -17.21 9.04 -5.98
C ASP A 91 -18.41 8.09 -6.18
N PHE A 92 -18.86 7.44 -5.11
CA PHE A 92 -20.01 6.53 -5.08
C PHE A 92 -21.11 7.00 -4.12
N PHE A 93 -21.07 8.26 -3.67
CA PHE A 93 -22.10 8.93 -2.86
C PHE A 93 -22.39 8.22 -1.52
N GLN A 94 -21.35 7.66 -0.90
CA GLN A 94 -21.46 6.92 0.37
C GLN A 94 -20.36 7.28 1.38
N GLU A 95 -19.58 8.33 1.14
CA GLU A 95 -18.66 8.86 2.13
C GLU A 95 -19.32 10.05 2.84
N SER A 96 -18.91 10.31 4.09
CA SER A 96 -19.34 11.51 4.83
C SER A 96 -18.62 12.75 4.31
N ASP A 97 -19.34 13.87 4.26
CA ASP A 97 -18.75 15.19 4.03
C ASP A 97 -17.97 15.69 5.26
N ASP A 98 -18.19 15.09 6.44
CA ASP A 98 -17.48 15.41 7.67
C ASP A 98 -16.31 14.43 7.90
N GLU A 99 -15.10 14.94 7.78
CA GLU A 99 -13.88 14.19 8.06
C GLU A 99 -13.82 13.62 9.49
N ALA A 100 -14.48 14.28 10.45
CA ALA A 100 -14.55 13.77 11.82
C ALA A 100 -15.38 12.50 11.90
N GLU A 101 -16.48 12.44 11.18
CA GLU A 101 -17.32 11.23 11.09
C GLU A 101 -16.59 10.10 10.37
N THR A 102 -15.91 10.39 9.25
CA THR A 102 -15.07 9.41 8.56
C THR A 102 -14.03 8.80 9.51
N ALA A 103 -13.36 9.63 10.29
CA ALA A 103 -12.35 9.18 11.26
C ALA A 103 -12.98 8.39 12.43
N GLU A 104 -14.13 8.79 12.92
CA GLU A 104 -14.86 8.04 13.94
C GLU A 104 -15.23 6.65 13.44
N VAL A 105 -15.76 6.56 12.22
CA VAL A 105 -16.09 5.26 11.61
C VAL A 105 -14.86 4.38 11.55
N CYS A 106 -13.77 4.80 10.92
CA CYS A 106 -12.63 3.88 10.73
C CYS A 106 -11.81 3.67 12.01
N TYR A 107 -11.48 4.72 12.79
CA TYR A 107 -10.57 4.58 13.93
C TYR A 107 -11.29 4.10 15.21
N VAL A 108 -12.48 4.63 15.49
CA VAL A 108 -13.20 4.32 16.74
C VAL A 108 -14.07 3.08 16.58
N ASN A 109 -14.93 3.05 15.55
CA ASN A 109 -15.91 1.99 15.40
C ASN A 109 -15.31 0.67 14.87
N TYR A 110 -14.26 0.76 14.03
CA TYR A 110 -13.60 -0.40 13.43
C TYR A 110 -12.18 -0.65 13.90
N GLY A 111 -11.58 0.27 14.69
CA GLY A 111 -10.26 0.11 15.27
C GLY A 111 -9.13 0.07 14.23
N VAL A 112 -9.28 0.76 13.10
CA VAL A 112 -8.28 0.82 12.04
C VAL A 112 -6.99 1.45 12.57
N THR A 113 -5.86 0.76 12.34
CA THR A 113 -4.52 1.23 12.72
C THR A 113 -3.61 1.47 11.51
N PHE A 114 -3.99 0.99 10.34
CA PHE A 114 -3.28 1.28 9.10
C PHE A 114 -3.53 2.72 8.61
N THR A 115 -2.74 3.16 7.65
CA THR A 115 -2.78 4.53 7.14
C THR A 115 -4.10 4.82 6.42
N MET A 116 -4.78 5.91 6.83
CA MET A 116 -5.96 6.47 6.17
C MET A 116 -5.65 7.88 5.64
N THR A 117 -6.15 8.22 4.46
CA THR A 117 -6.05 9.57 3.88
C THR A 117 -7.33 10.37 4.08
N GLN A 118 -7.26 11.67 3.84
CA GLN A 118 -8.47 12.47 3.60
C GLN A 118 -9.19 11.95 2.35
N THR A 119 -10.46 12.33 2.20
CA THR A 119 -11.30 11.93 1.05
C THR A 119 -10.66 12.33 -0.29
N GLN A 120 -10.61 11.39 -1.22
CA GLN A 120 -9.99 11.55 -2.54
C GLN A 120 -10.91 11.06 -3.66
N ALA A 121 -10.74 11.64 -4.85
CA ALA A 121 -11.33 11.08 -6.06
C ALA A 121 -10.52 9.85 -6.53
N VAL A 122 -11.22 8.74 -6.77
CA VAL A 122 -10.60 7.44 -7.09
C VAL A 122 -10.93 6.93 -8.49
N ARG A 123 -11.81 7.63 -9.22
CA ARG A 123 -12.22 7.27 -10.58
C ARG A 123 -12.50 8.49 -11.45
N GLY A 124 -12.66 8.25 -12.77
CA GLY A 124 -13.00 9.28 -13.73
C GLY A 124 -11.86 10.27 -13.99
N ARG A 125 -12.23 11.45 -14.52
CA ARG A 125 -11.26 12.47 -14.91
C ARG A 125 -10.53 13.08 -13.70
N ASP A 126 -11.20 13.16 -12.58
CA ASP A 126 -10.70 13.82 -11.36
C ASP A 126 -9.96 12.86 -10.43
N ALA A 127 -9.84 11.57 -10.80
CA ALA A 127 -9.07 10.59 -10.03
C ALA A 127 -7.67 11.10 -9.71
N THR A 128 -7.22 10.87 -8.48
CA THR A 128 -5.84 11.21 -8.07
C THR A 128 -4.80 10.49 -8.93
N PRO A 129 -3.58 11.01 -9.05
CA PRO A 129 -2.50 10.34 -9.77
C PRO A 129 -2.28 8.90 -9.31
N LEU A 130 -2.36 8.63 -7.98
CA LEU A 130 -2.29 7.28 -7.43
C LEU A 130 -3.32 6.34 -8.06
N PHE A 131 -4.59 6.74 -8.09
CA PHE A 131 -5.64 5.87 -8.62
C PHE A 131 -5.64 5.76 -10.15
N ARG A 132 -5.11 6.76 -10.86
CA ARG A 132 -4.87 6.63 -12.31
C ARG A 132 -3.80 5.57 -12.59
N GLU A 133 -2.67 5.62 -11.86
CA GLU A 133 -1.58 4.65 -12.00
C GLU A 133 -2.04 3.23 -11.63
N LEU A 134 -2.76 3.07 -10.50
CA LEU A 134 -3.33 1.78 -10.10
C LEU A 134 -4.29 1.22 -11.16
N ALA A 135 -5.16 2.07 -11.70
CA ALA A 135 -6.13 1.68 -12.73
C ALA A 135 -5.46 1.31 -14.05
N GLU A 136 -4.41 2.02 -14.44
CA GLU A 136 -3.63 1.72 -15.65
C GLU A 136 -2.95 0.36 -15.53
N GLN A 137 -2.24 0.10 -14.44
CA GLN A 137 -1.56 -1.17 -14.20
C GLN A 137 -2.54 -2.35 -14.06
N ALA A 138 -3.70 -2.13 -13.43
CA ALA A 138 -4.71 -3.18 -13.22
C ALA A 138 -5.63 -3.38 -14.43
N GLY A 139 -5.63 -2.45 -15.40
CA GLY A 139 -6.60 -2.41 -16.49
C GLY A 139 -8.02 -2.04 -16.04
N GLN A 140 -8.21 -1.58 -14.81
CA GLN A 140 -9.53 -1.27 -14.25
C GLN A 140 -9.48 -0.29 -13.09
N ALA A 141 -10.27 0.79 -13.17
CA ALA A 141 -10.55 1.68 -12.05
C ALA A 141 -11.59 1.07 -11.08
N PRO A 142 -11.70 1.58 -9.83
CA PRO A 142 -12.74 1.18 -8.91
C PRO A 142 -14.14 1.37 -9.53
N ARG A 143 -15.00 0.34 -9.40
CA ARG A 143 -16.40 0.38 -9.85
C ARG A 143 -17.38 0.57 -8.69
N TRP A 144 -16.89 0.46 -7.47
CA TRP A 144 -17.63 0.66 -6.23
C TRP A 144 -16.66 0.87 -5.06
N ASN A 145 -17.18 1.20 -3.88
CA ASN A 145 -16.41 1.28 -2.64
C ASN A 145 -15.82 -0.10 -2.27
N PHE A 146 -14.72 -0.09 -1.55
CA PHE A 146 -13.99 -1.28 -1.11
C PHE A 146 -13.44 -2.14 -2.27
N TYR A 147 -13.07 -1.53 -3.41
CA TYR A 147 -12.14 -2.14 -4.36
C TYR A 147 -10.74 -2.16 -3.77
N LYS A 148 -9.99 -3.22 -4.06
CA LYS A 148 -8.64 -3.42 -3.52
C LYS A 148 -7.66 -3.67 -4.64
N TYR A 149 -6.50 -3.02 -4.56
CA TYR A 149 -5.35 -3.28 -5.38
C TYR A 149 -4.25 -3.85 -4.50
N VAL A 150 -3.62 -4.94 -4.93
CA VAL A 150 -2.45 -5.53 -4.27
C VAL A 150 -1.23 -5.17 -5.07
N VAL A 151 -0.29 -4.47 -4.44
CA VAL A 151 0.94 -3.95 -5.03
C VAL A 151 2.12 -4.68 -4.40
N ASP A 152 3.06 -5.16 -5.22
CA ASP A 152 4.26 -5.81 -4.72
C ASP A 152 5.33 -4.81 -4.26
N ARG A 153 6.44 -5.30 -3.67
CA ARG A 153 7.54 -4.48 -3.16
C ARG A 153 8.23 -3.62 -4.22
N GLN A 154 8.03 -3.91 -5.50
CA GLN A 154 8.54 -3.15 -6.63
C GLN A 154 7.52 -2.15 -7.20
N GLY A 155 6.37 -1.97 -6.53
CA GLY A 155 5.33 -1.04 -6.94
C GLY A 155 4.47 -1.50 -8.12
N ARG A 156 4.43 -2.80 -8.41
CA ARG A 156 3.61 -3.37 -9.49
C ARG A 156 2.29 -3.88 -8.93
N VAL A 157 1.19 -3.53 -9.56
CA VAL A 157 -0.11 -4.11 -9.24
C VAL A 157 -0.13 -5.58 -9.67
N VAL A 158 -0.19 -6.50 -8.72
CA VAL A 158 -0.18 -7.95 -8.97
C VAL A 158 -1.58 -8.57 -8.97
N ALA A 159 -2.55 -7.88 -8.39
CA ALA A 159 -3.96 -8.27 -8.41
C ALA A 159 -4.86 -7.08 -8.07
N HIS A 160 -6.13 -7.14 -8.52
CA HIS A 160 -7.18 -6.26 -8.03
C HIS A 160 -8.45 -7.06 -7.74
N PHE A 161 -9.27 -6.57 -6.81
CA PHE A 161 -10.46 -7.27 -6.35
C PHE A 161 -11.65 -6.32 -6.19
N SER A 162 -12.82 -6.80 -6.58
CA SER A 162 -14.06 -6.06 -6.36
C SER A 162 -14.47 -6.02 -4.88
N SER A 163 -15.43 -5.17 -4.57
CA SER A 163 -16.03 -5.04 -3.21
C SER A 163 -16.52 -6.38 -2.65
N LYS A 164 -16.97 -7.30 -3.50
CA LYS A 164 -17.52 -8.61 -3.09
C LYS A 164 -16.46 -9.58 -2.54
N VAL A 165 -15.19 -9.36 -2.87
CA VAL A 165 -14.07 -10.15 -2.35
C VAL A 165 -13.69 -9.57 -0.99
N LYS A 166 -13.96 -10.33 0.08
CA LYS A 166 -13.65 -9.93 1.45
C LYS A 166 -12.15 -9.98 1.72
N PRO A 167 -11.65 -9.27 2.74
CA PRO A 167 -10.22 -9.31 3.10
C PRO A 167 -9.70 -10.68 3.53
N ASP A 168 -10.56 -11.56 4.01
CA ASP A 168 -10.26 -12.94 4.40
C ASP A 168 -10.44 -13.97 3.25
N ASP A 169 -10.78 -13.51 2.04
CA ASP A 169 -10.92 -14.39 0.89
C ASP A 169 -9.55 -15.01 0.52
N PRO A 170 -9.47 -16.34 0.35
CA PRO A 170 -8.21 -17.01 0.02
C PRO A 170 -7.49 -16.46 -1.21
N ARG A 171 -8.22 -15.92 -2.19
CA ARG A 171 -7.64 -15.31 -3.40
C ARG A 171 -6.91 -14.02 -3.09
N LEU A 172 -7.46 -13.19 -2.21
CA LEU A 172 -6.81 -11.94 -1.77
C LEU A 172 -5.61 -12.27 -0.89
N ILE A 173 -5.75 -13.20 0.05
CA ILE A 173 -4.64 -13.65 0.90
C ILE A 173 -3.49 -14.18 0.04
N ALA A 174 -3.76 -15.07 -0.92
CA ALA A 174 -2.73 -15.60 -1.82
C ALA A 174 -2.03 -14.51 -2.65
N ALA A 175 -2.77 -13.46 -3.08
CA ALA A 175 -2.18 -12.33 -3.78
C ALA A 175 -1.26 -11.51 -2.88
N VAL A 176 -1.64 -11.28 -1.61
CA VAL A 176 -0.83 -10.60 -0.60
C VAL A 176 0.44 -11.40 -0.31
N GLU A 177 0.33 -12.70 -0.06
CA GLU A 177 1.49 -13.58 0.19
C GLU A 177 2.45 -13.60 -1.01
N LYS A 178 1.92 -13.61 -2.23
CA LYS A 178 2.73 -13.49 -3.45
C LYS A 178 3.41 -12.12 -3.57
N ALA A 179 2.75 -11.03 -3.18
CA ALA A 179 3.33 -9.69 -3.18
C ALA A 179 4.46 -9.55 -2.15
N LEU A 180 4.32 -10.17 -0.98
CA LEU A 180 5.32 -10.20 0.07
C LEU A 180 6.58 -11.02 -0.30
N ALA A 181 6.42 -12.06 -1.12
CA ALA A 181 7.52 -12.95 -1.54
C ALA A 181 8.39 -12.39 -2.69
N ARG A 182 8.04 -11.23 -3.26
CA ARG A 182 8.71 -10.63 -4.42
C ARG A 182 9.65 -9.48 -4.06
#